data_6961b5342ca1d1293d4af0e329b61a83
#
_entry.id   6961b5342ca1d1293d4af0e329b61a83
#
_cell.length_a   1.000
_cell.length_b   1.000
_cell.length_c   1.000
_cell.angle_alpha   90.00
_cell.angle_beta   90.00
_cell.angle_gamma   90.00
#
_symmetry.space_group_name_H-M   'P 1'
#
loop_
_entity.id
_entity.type
_entity.pdbx_description
1 polymer ?
#
loop_
_entity_poly.entity_id
_entity_poly.type
_entity_poly.pdbx_seq_one_letter_code
_entity_poly.pdbx_strand_id
1 'polypeptide(L)'
;SERHEPGKKNVLGKKYKRGRKSLKIVIKDLVNHPSCREFIATKLCRYLITDHPTKEMIAPIIKAWEQSDGYLPEVHKAAIKVTFEYNDKYKKFQNPENWWLQTINMSGASYAYPIPEKKMDKYILGNLVSEELRQPDWRLENIGYHPYKAKQPNGYSDISTDWLSTELIIRRLMYAKEAFHQYKIKDQIDDTIHEKIIRTNFDNPDKILKIVAKAKSNEEKHMILFNLPEVLRA
;
A
#
# COMPACT_ATOMS: atom_id res chain seq x y z
N SER A 1 -16.99 -23.51 26.34
CA SER A 1 -17.07 -22.05 26.14
C SER A 1 -18.54 -21.67 25.93
N GLU A 2 -19.03 -20.78 26.70
CA GLU A 2 -20.42 -20.31 26.74
C GLU A 2 -20.88 -19.66 25.41
N ARG A 3 -19.98 -19.32 24.55
CA ARG A 3 -20.23 -18.66 23.25
C ARG A 3 -20.22 -19.59 22.03
N HIS A 4 -20.08 -20.88 22.23
CA HIS A 4 -20.07 -21.85 21.13
C HIS A 4 -21.44 -22.52 21.02
N GLU A 5 -22.13 -22.23 19.93
CA GLU A 5 -23.40 -22.89 19.62
C GLU A 5 -23.22 -24.41 19.53
N PRO A 6 -24.01 -25.22 20.23
CA PRO A 6 -23.89 -26.66 20.27
C PRO A 6 -24.33 -27.31 18.93
N GLY A 7 -23.86 -28.53 18.68
CA GLY A 7 -24.32 -29.36 17.58
C GLY A 7 -23.40 -29.41 16.37
N LYS A 8 -23.82 -30.13 15.33
CA LYS A 8 -23.17 -30.24 14.03
C LYS A 8 -23.36 -28.94 13.26
N LYS A 9 -22.36 -28.55 12.47
CA LYS A 9 -22.41 -27.36 11.61
C LYS A 9 -22.49 -27.76 10.16
N ASN A 10 -23.20 -26.97 9.36
CA ASN A 10 -23.21 -27.07 7.91
C ASN A 10 -22.60 -25.80 7.35
N VAL A 11 -21.48 -25.91 6.64
CA VAL A 11 -20.79 -24.77 6.00
C VAL A 11 -20.59 -25.12 4.52
N LEU A 12 -21.13 -24.31 3.64
CA LEU A 12 -21.10 -24.51 2.17
C LEU A 12 -21.53 -25.94 1.76
N GLY A 13 -22.63 -26.46 2.37
CA GLY A 13 -23.16 -27.78 2.08
C GLY A 13 -22.43 -28.97 2.74
N LYS A 14 -21.26 -28.73 3.35
CA LYS A 14 -20.47 -29.75 4.05
C LYS A 14 -20.78 -29.80 5.53
N LYS A 15 -21.04 -31.00 6.06
CA LYS A 15 -21.36 -31.21 7.47
C LYS A 15 -20.09 -31.46 8.30
N TYR A 16 -19.96 -30.74 9.41
CA TYR A 16 -18.83 -30.83 10.34
C TYR A 16 -19.29 -31.34 11.71
N LYS A 17 -18.46 -32.15 12.34
CA LYS A 17 -18.72 -32.68 13.69
C LYS A 17 -18.62 -31.54 14.72
N ARG A 18 -19.30 -31.70 15.86
CA ARG A 18 -19.18 -30.79 17.01
C ARG A 18 -17.75 -30.75 17.55
N GLY A 19 -17.27 -29.58 17.95
CA GLY A 19 -16.06 -29.39 18.73
C GLY A 19 -14.96 -28.57 18.05
N ARG A 20 -13.96 -28.15 18.85
CA ARG A 20 -12.86 -27.28 18.39
C ARG A 20 -12.01 -27.86 17.26
N LYS A 21 -11.88 -29.20 17.20
CA LYS A 21 -11.13 -29.87 16.12
C LYS A 21 -11.77 -29.62 14.75
N SER A 22 -13.09 -29.47 14.69
CA SER A 22 -13.81 -29.17 13.45
C SER A 22 -13.48 -27.79 12.89
N LEU A 23 -13.12 -26.81 13.72
CA LEU A 23 -12.73 -25.46 13.26
C LEU A 23 -11.51 -25.52 12.32
N LYS A 24 -10.47 -26.28 12.70
CA LYS A 24 -9.28 -26.43 11.85
C LYS A 24 -9.61 -27.08 10.49
N ILE A 25 -10.54 -28.05 10.49
CA ILE A 25 -10.99 -28.71 9.26
C ILE A 25 -11.77 -27.74 8.40
N VAL A 26 -12.69 -26.96 8.98
CA VAL A 26 -13.45 -25.93 8.25
C VAL A 26 -12.51 -24.89 7.65
N ILE A 27 -11.56 -24.39 8.42
CA ILE A 27 -10.57 -23.42 7.91
C ILE A 27 -9.79 -24.01 6.74
N LYS A 28 -9.29 -25.26 6.86
CA LYS A 28 -8.56 -25.93 5.77
C LYS A 28 -9.44 -26.06 4.52
N ASP A 29 -10.68 -26.48 4.67
CA ASP A 29 -11.61 -26.63 3.56
C ASP A 29 -11.93 -25.27 2.89
N LEU A 30 -12.09 -24.20 3.68
CA LEU A 30 -12.32 -22.85 3.15
C LEU A 30 -11.10 -22.28 2.42
N VAL A 31 -9.91 -22.47 2.98
CA VAL A 31 -8.65 -22.03 2.35
C VAL A 31 -8.43 -22.74 1.01
N ASN A 32 -8.78 -24.02 0.93
CA ASN A 32 -8.65 -24.82 -0.28
C ASN A 32 -9.86 -24.72 -1.23
N HIS A 33 -10.86 -23.93 -0.89
CA HIS A 33 -12.00 -23.71 -1.77
C HIS A 33 -11.58 -22.93 -3.03
N PRO A 34 -12.01 -23.32 -4.25
CA PRO A 34 -11.63 -22.65 -5.50
C PRO A 34 -11.89 -21.15 -5.47
N SER A 35 -13.05 -20.73 -4.99
CA SER A 35 -13.39 -19.29 -4.87
C SER A 35 -12.47 -18.53 -3.93
N CYS A 36 -11.92 -19.15 -2.88
CA CYS A 36 -10.96 -18.51 -1.99
C CYS A 36 -9.65 -18.23 -2.73
N ARG A 37 -9.15 -19.22 -3.45
CA ARG A 37 -7.91 -19.09 -4.25
C ARG A 37 -8.04 -18.03 -5.33
N GLU A 38 -9.15 -18.06 -6.07
CA GLU A 38 -9.44 -17.08 -7.12
C GLU A 38 -9.56 -15.66 -6.53
N PHE A 39 -10.27 -15.51 -5.41
CA PHE A 39 -10.42 -14.23 -4.72
C PHE A 39 -9.07 -13.66 -4.28
N ILE A 40 -8.24 -14.45 -3.60
CA ILE A 40 -6.93 -14.00 -3.11
C ILE A 40 -5.98 -13.70 -4.28
N ALA A 41 -5.92 -14.56 -5.30
CA ALA A 41 -5.12 -14.29 -6.49
C ALA A 41 -5.55 -13.02 -7.21
N THR A 42 -6.86 -12.77 -7.33
CA THR A 42 -7.41 -11.52 -7.87
C THR A 42 -7.00 -10.31 -7.02
N LYS A 43 -7.06 -10.42 -5.69
CA LYS A 43 -6.67 -9.34 -4.78
C LYS A 43 -5.16 -9.03 -4.90
N LEU A 44 -4.31 -10.03 -5.01
CA LEU A 44 -2.88 -9.84 -5.23
C LEU A 44 -2.60 -9.12 -6.56
N CYS A 45 -3.24 -9.53 -7.64
CA CYS A 45 -3.10 -8.86 -8.93
C CYS A 45 -3.67 -7.43 -8.91
N ARG A 46 -4.79 -7.21 -8.22
CA ARG A 46 -5.34 -5.86 -8.02
C ARG A 46 -4.41 -4.95 -7.25
N TYR A 47 -3.79 -5.46 -6.22
CA TYR A 47 -2.86 -4.68 -5.42
C TYR A 47 -1.59 -4.33 -6.19
N LEU A 48 -1.02 -5.30 -6.92
CA LEU A 48 0.31 -5.19 -7.51
C LEU A 48 0.32 -4.70 -8.96
N ILE A 49 -0.75 -4.91 -9.74
CA ILE A 49 -0.68 -4.74 -11.21
C ILE A 49 -1.76 -3.79 -11.74
N THR A 50 -3.05 -4.17 -11.59
CA THR A 50 -4.17 -3.44 -12.22
C THR A 50 -5.47 -3.66 -11.47
N ASP A 51 -6.39 -2.69 -11.56
CA ASP A 51 -7.71 -2.78 -10.94
C ASP A 51 -8.57 -3.91 -11.53
N HIS A 52 -8.33 -4.29 -12.77
CA HIS A 52 -9.09 -5.30 -13.51
C HIS A 52 -8.15 -6.40 -14.05
N PRO A 53 -7.64 -7.30 -13.17
CA PRO A 53 -6.76 -8.36 -13.60
C PRO A 53 -7.49 -9.36 -14.53
N THR A 54 -6.78 -9.81 -15.55
CA THR A 54 -7.28 -10.82 -16.46
C THR A 54 -7.10 -12.24 -15.90
N LYS A 55 -7.76 -13.22 -16.50
CA LYS A 55 -7.62 -14.63 -16.10
C LYS A 55 -6.17 -15.13 -16.27
N GLU A 56 -5.47 -14.64 -17.29
CA GLU A 56 -4.07 -14.98 -17.58
C GLU A 56 -3.13 -14.54 -16.45
N MET A 57 -3.41 -13.38 -15.82
CA MET A 57 -2.65 -12.88 -14.67
C MET A 57 -2.92 -13.70 -13.41
N ILE A 58 -4.16 -14.15 -13.23
CA ILE A 58 -4.61 -14.86 -12.02
C ILE A 58 -4.19 -16.33 -12.04
N ALA A 59 -4.24 -16.98 -13.20
CA ALA A 59 -4.03 -18.43 -13.35
C ALA A 59 -2.70 -18.95 -12.81
N PRO A 60 -1.53 -18.30 -13.02
CA PRO A 60 -0.27 -18.76 -12.46
C PRO A 60 -0.25 -18.78 -10.93
N ILE A 61 -0.93 -17.82 -10.29
CA ILE A 61 -1.01 -17.69 -8.83
C ILE A 61 -1.88 -18.83 -8.26
N ILE A 62 -3.03 -19.09 -8.89
CA ILE A 62 -3.90 -20.22 -8.53
C ILE A 62 -3.17 -21.53 -8.67
N LYS A 63 -2.45 -21.73 -9.78
CA LYS A 63 -1.65 -22.93 -10.02
C LYS A 63 -0.58 -23.14 -8.95
N ALA A 64 0.14 -22.08 -8.56
CA ALA A 64 1.12 -22.15 -7.48
C ALA A 64 0.48 -22.52 -6.14
N TRP A 65 -0.72 -21.98 -5.87
CA TRP A 65 -1.49 -22.37 -4.68
C TRP A 65 -1.84 -23.84 -4.66
N GLU A 66 -2.36 -24.37 -5.77
CA GLU A 66 -2.74 -25.78 -5.88
C GLU A 66 -1.55 -26.73 -5.74
N GLN A 67 -0.43 -26.39 -6.38
CA GLN A 67 0.77 -27.20 -6.36
C GLN A 67 1.48 -27.23 -4.99
N SER A 68 1.31 -26.17 -4.20
CA SER A 68 1.96 -26.02 -2.89
C SER A 68 1.04 -26.25 -1.69
N ASP A 69 -0.21 -26.73 -1.90
CA ASP A 69 -1.26 -26.83 -0.84
C ASP A 69 -1.42 -25.51 -0.06
N GLY A 70 -1.32 -24.38 -0.76
CA GLY A 70 -1.48 -23.05 -0.18
C GLY A 70 -0.26 -22.51 0.58
N TYR A 71 0.93 -23.02 0.31
CA TYR A 71 2.17 -22.51 0.92
C TYR A 71 2.45 -21.09 0.42
N LEU A 72 2.23 -20.10 1.28
CA LEU A 72 2.23 -18.67 0.93
C LEU A 72 3.52 -18.18 0.23
N PRO A 73 4.73 -18.61 0.60
CA PRO A 73 5.94 -18.20 -0.12
C PRO A 73 5.91 -18.52 -1.61
N GLU A 74 5.40 -19.69 -2.01
CA GLU A 74 5.28 -20.05 -3.43
C GLU A 74 4.17 -19.24 -4.13
N VAL A 75 3.06 -18.96 -3.43
CA VAL A 75 1.98 -18.11 -3.94
C VAL A 75 2.49 -16.66 -4.16
N HIS A 76 3.22 -16.11 -3.20
CA HIS A 76 3.81 -14.79 -3.34
C HIS A 76 4.86 -14.71 -4.44
N LYS A 77 5.71 -15.71 -4.55
CA LYS A 77 6.69 -15.81 -5.64
C LYS A 77 6.03 -15.81 -7.01
N ALA A 78 4.93 -16.53 -7.18
CA ALA A 78 4.15 -16.53 -8.41
C ALA A 78 3.53 -15.15 -8.67
N ALA A 79 2.97 -14.49 -7.65
CA ALA A 79 2.40 -13.16 -7.78
C ALA A 79 3.47 -12.11 -8.19
N ILE A 80 4.64 -12.13 -7.56
CA ILE A 80 5.77 -11.25 -7.92
C ILE A 80 6.19 -11.49 -9.36
N LYS A 81 6.31 -12.75 -9.79
CA LYS A 81 6.68 -13.09 -11.18
C LYS A 81 5.69 -12.51 -12.18
N VAL A 82 4.40 -12.69 -11.95
CA VAL A 82 3.34 -12.11 -12.79
C VAL A 82 3.43 -10.58 -12.80
N THR A 83 3.72 -9.95 -11.66
CA THR A 83 3.89 -8.50 -11.58
C THR A 83 5.00 -8.02 -12.52
N PHE A 84 6.16 -8.67 -12.53
CA PHE A 84 7.25 -8.33 -13.46
C PHE A 84 6.88 -8.52 -14.93
N GLU A 85 6.09 -9.54 -15.26
CA GLU A 85 5.64 -9.79 -16.64
C GLU A 85 4.70 -8.69 -17.18
N TYR A 86 4.01 -7.99 -16.30
CA TYR A 86 3.00 -6.98 -16.66
C TYR A 86 3.33 -5.55 -16.21
N ASN A 87 4.44 -5.33 -15.54
CA ASN A 87 4.83 -4.03 -14.97
C ASN A 87 4.85 -2.89 -16.00
N ASP A 88 5.33 -3.13 -17.20
CA ASP A 88 5.41 -2.10 -18.24
C ASP A 88 4.08 -1.82 -18.95
N LYS A 89 3.10 -2.71 -18.77
CA LYS A 89 1.80 -2.62 -19.46
C LYS A 89 0.76 -1.86 -18.68
N TYR A 90 0.87 -1.85 -17.36
CA TYR A 90 -0.14 -1.29 -16.48
C TYR A 90 0.50 -0.35 -15.47
N LYS A 91 -0.06 0.85 -15.39
CA LYS A 91 0.32 1.86 -14.40
C LYS A 91 -0.88 2.10 -13.47
N LYS A 92 -0.78 1.61 -12.26
CA LYS A 92 -1.85 1.73 -11.29
C LYS A 92 -1.75 3.04 -10.51
N PHE A 93 -2.90 3.71 -10.29
CA PHE A 93 -2.94 4.86 -9.40
C PHE A 93 -2.64 4.43 -7.97
N GLN A 94 -1.69 5.09 -7.35
CA GLN A 94 -1.21 4.71 -6.02
C GLN A 94 -2.23 5.06 -4.93
N ASN A 95 -2.40 4.14 -3.98
CA ASN A 95 -3.07 4.47 -2.73
C ASN A 95 -2.25 5.52 -1.95
N PRO A 96 -2.84 6.19 -0.94
CA PRO A 96 -2.14 7.25 -0.21
C PRO A 96 -0.86 6.79 0.48
N GLU A 97 -0.84 5.58 1.04
CA GLU A 97 0.33 5.04 1.74
C GLU A 97 1.52 4.81 0.79
N ASN A 98 1.28 4.15 -0.35
CA ASN A 98 2.33 3.91 -1.34
C ASN A 98 2.86 5.21 -1.92
N TRP A 99 1.98 6.15 -2.26
CA TRP A 99 2.38 7.49 -2.73
C TRP A 99 3.22 8.21 -1.67
N TRP A 100 2.82 8.16 -0.43
CA TRP A 100 3.53 8.77 0.68
C TRP A 100 4.93 8.18 0.87
N LEU A 101 5.05 6.84 0.90
CA LEU A 101 6.34 6.15 0.99
C LEU A 101 7.25 6.47 -0.20
N GLN A 102 6.70 6.53 -1.40
CA GLN A 102 7.46 6.88 -2.60
C GLN A 102 7.97 8.32 -2.54
N THR A 103 7.14 9.27 -2.15
CA THR A 103 7.54 10.69 -2.06
C THR A 103 8.65 10.90 -1.03
N ILE A 104 8.57 10.21 0.13
CA ILE A 104 9.62 10.20 1.13
C ILE A 104 10.93 9.66 0.55
N ASN A 105 10.86 8.49 -0.06
CA ASN A 105 12.03 7.79 -0.58
C ASN A 105 12.70 8.60 -1.70
N MET A 106 11.93 9.18 -2.62
CA MET A 106 12.44 10.01 -3.69
C MET A 106 13.05 11.33 -3.18
N SER A 107 12.45 11.95 -2.18
CA SER A 107 12.96 13.21 -1.60
C SER A 107 14.22 13.02 -0.76
N GLY A 108 14.57 11.78 -0.40
CA GLY A 108 15.64 11.49 0.56
C GLY A 108 15.35 12.04 1.96
N ALA A 109 14.11 12.46 2.22
CA ALA A 109 13.71 12.97 3.51
C ALA A 109 13.77 11.84 4.55
N SER A 110 14.48 12.09 5.64
CA SER A 110 14.49 11.18 6.78
C SER A 110 13.33 11.51 7.70
N TYR A 111 12.37 10.61 7.78
CA TYR A 111 11.27 10.68 8.75
C TYR A 111 11.61 9.93 10.05
N ALA A 112 12.83 9.45 10.17
CA ALA A 112 13.30 8.90 11.41
C ALA A 112 13.37 10.02 12.45
N TYR A 113 12.33 10.13 13.25
CA TYR A 113 12.49 10.72 14.56
C TYR A 113 13.42 9.80 15.33
N PRO A 114 14.63 10.25 15.73
CA PRO A 114 15.45 9.44 16.61
C PRO A 114 14.63 9.23 17.89
N ILE A 115 14.16 8.01 18.10
CA ILE A 115 13.60 7.62 19.39
C ILE A 115 14.78 7.69 20.35
N PRO A 116 14.79 8.61 21.34
CA PRO A 116 15.91 8.66 22.29
C PRO A 116 16.03 7.30 22.97
N GLU A 117 17.22 6.72 23.01
CA GLU A 117 17.46 5.40 23.62
C GLU A 117 16.82 5.26 25.00
N LYS A 118 16.88 6.29 25.82
CA LYS A 118 16.26 6.34 27.16
C LYS A 118 14.74 6.25 27.18
N LYS A 119 14.06 6.44 26.04
CA LYS A 119 12.61 6.32 25.92
C LYS A 119 12.17 5.01 25.27
N MET A 120 13.10 4.23 24.69
CA MET A 120 12.78 3.02 23.95
C MET A 120 12.12 1.96 24.83
N ASP A 121 12.55 1.80 26.08
CA ASP A 121 11.93 0.87 27.03
C ASP A 121 10.46 1.20 27.36
N LYS A 122 10.12 2.48 27.36
CA LYS A 122 8.73 2.96 27.53
C LYS A 122 7.84 2.65 26.32
N TYR A 123 8.42 2.60 25.13
CA TYR A 123 7.69 2.31 23.89
C TYR A 123 7.44 0.81 23.73
N ILE A 124 8.38 -0.03 24.13
CA ILE A 124 8.27 -1.50 24.05
C ILE A 124 7.23 -2.04 25.05
N LEU A 125 7.05 -1.38 26.20
CA LEU A 125 6.11 -1.81 27.26
C LEU A 125 4.65 -1.37 27.06
N GLY A 126 4.28 -0.91 25.87
CA GLY A 126 2.88 -0.87 25.42
C GLY A 126 1.99 0.23 25.99
N ASN A 127 2.49 1.13 26.83
CA ASN A 127 1.62 2.07 27.51
C ASN A 127 1.57 3.50 26.96
N LEU A 128 2.41 3.86 26.03
CA LEU A 128 2.33 5.20 25.42
C LEU A 128 2.94 5.18 24.02
N VAL A 129 2.08 5.07 23.03
CA VAL A 129 2.42 5.65 21.74
C VAL A 129 2.50 7.14 21.99
N SER A 130 3.71 7.70 22.09
CA SER A 130 3.88 9.14 22.24
C SER A 130 3.29 9.85 21.03
N GLU A 131 2.91 11.11 21.16
CA GLU A 131 2.45 11.93 20.03
C GLU A 131 3.42 11.88 18.85
N GLU A 132 4.71 11.76 19.12
CA GLU A 132 5.78 11.64 18.12
C GLU A 132 5.69 10.36 17.28
N LEU A 133 5.25 9.22 17.85
CA LEU A 133 4.99 7.99 17.10
C LEU A 133 3.62 7.97 16.40
N ARG A 134 2.70 8.84 16.79
CA ARG A 134 1.42 9.02 16.10
C ARG A 134 1.53 9.81 14.80
N GLN A 135 2.65 10.45 14.56
CA GLN A 135 2.79 11.35 13.41
C GLN A 135 2.61 10.67 12.03
N PRO A 136 3.11 9.45 11.76
CA PRO A 136 2.81 8.77 10.50
C PRO A 136 1.32 8.53 10.30
N ASP A 137 0.61 8.10 11.34
CA ASP A 137 -0.84 7.85 11.29
C ASP A 137 -1.62 9.12 10.95
N TRP A 138 -1.34 10.22 11.64
CA TRP A 138 -2.02 11.49 11.42
C TRP A 138 -1.78 12.05 10.01
N ARG A 139 -0.59 11.88 9.49
CA ARG A 139 -0.24 12.35 8.13
C ARG A 139 -0.94 11.57 7.05
N LEU A 140 -0.99 10.27 7.18
CA LEU A 140 -1.75 9.41 6.27
C LEU A 140 -3.25 9.71 6.37
N GLU A 141 -3.76 10.02 7.56
CA GLU A 141 -5.14 10.43 7.76
C GLU A 141 -5.47 11.71 6.98
N ASN A 142 -4.58 12.71 6.97
CA ASN A 142 -4.77 13.95 6.21
C ASN A 142 -4.89 13.71 4.70
N ILE A 143 -4.26 12.67 4.16
CA ILE A 143 -4.39 12.28 2.75
C ILE A 143 -5.44 11.18 2.52
N GLY A 144 -6.30 10.94 3.52
CA GLY A 144 -7.46 10.06 3.41
C GLY A 144 -7.20 8.59 3.75
N TYR A 145 -6.06 8.26 4.37
CA TYR A 145 -5.72 6.89 4.74
C TYR A 145 -5.34 6.81 6.22
N HIS A 146 -6.11 6.06 7.00
CA HIS A 146 -5.80 5.82 8.40
C HIS A 146 -5.41 4.37 8.61
N PRO A 147 -4.13 4.04 8.81
CA PRO A 147 -3.69 2.66 9.03
C PRO A 147 -4.51 1.96 10.11
N TYR A 148 -4.92 0.72 9.85
CA TYR A 148 -5.67 -0.14 10.78
C TYR A 148 -7.06 0.36 11.19
N LYS A 149 -7.56 1.48 10.66
CA LYS A 149 -8.88 2.04 11.00
C LYS A 149 -9.84 2.08 9.80
N ALA A 150 -9.72 1.12 8.89
CA ALA A 150 -10.72 0.96 7.85
C ALA A 150 -12.10 0.70 8.48
N LYS A 151 -13.11 1.42 8.00
CA LYS A 151 -14.48 1.33 8.55
C LYS A 151 -15.13 -0.03 8.29
N GLN A 152 -14.66 -0.76 7.29
CA GLN A 152 -15.20 -2.05 6.88
C GLN A 152 -14.20 -3.18 7.11
N PRO A 153 -14.67 -4.41 7.40
CA PRO A 153 -13.81 -5.56 7.68
C PRO A 153 -12.92 -5.98 6.51
N ASN A 154 -13.28 -5.61 5.27
CA ASN A 154 -12.50 -5.88 4.05
C ASN A 154 -11.34 -4.91 3.83
N GLY A 155 -11.13 -3.96 4.73
CA GLY A 155 -10.07 -2.97 4.63
C GLY A 155 -10.39 -1.81 3.70
N TYR A 156 -9.36 -1.06 3.33
CA TYR A 156 -9.44 -0.02 2.31
C TYR A 156 -9.54 -0.62 0.91
N SER A 157 -10.08 0.17 -0.01
CA SER A 157 -10.21 -0.23 -1.40
C SER A 157 -8.85 -0.40 -2.07
N ASP A 158 -8.74 -1.44 -2.89
CA ASP A 158 -7.61 -1.72 -3.77
C ASP A 158 -7.84 -1.24 -5.21
N ILE A 159 -8.93 -0.50 -5.45
CA ILE A 159 -9.31 0.05 -6.76
C ILE A 159 -8.93 1.52 -6.85
N SER A 160 -8.25 1.90 -7.93
CA SER A 160 -7.74 3.26 -8.17
C SER A 160 -8.81 4.33 -8.15
N THR A 161 -10.02 4.03 -8.64
CA THR A 161 -11.13 4.99 -8.71
C THR A 161 -11.53 5.54 -7.35
N ASP A 162 -11.39 4.74 -6.30
CA ASP A 162 -11.73 5.15 -4.94
C ASP A 162 -10.71 6.14 -4.35
N TRP A 163 -9.51 6.21 -4.95
CA TRP A 163 -8.43 7.11 -4.56
C TRP A 163 -8.27 8.32 -5.49
N LEU A 164 -9.01 8.36 -6.60
CA LEU A 164 -8.92 9.35 -7.67
C LEU A 164 -9.96 10.47 -7.52
N SER A 165 -10.41 10.78 -6.31
CA SER A 165 -11.29 11.92 -6.10
C SER A 165 -10.51 13.24 -6.12
N THR A 166 -11.16 14.31 -6.60
CA THR A 166 -10.58 15.66 -6.60
C THR A 166 -10.13 16.07 -5.20
N GLU A 167 -10.89 15.73 -4.17
CA GLU A 167 -10.56 16.02 -2.79
C GLU A 167 -9.24 15.34 -2.36
N LEU A 168 -9.08 14.06 -2.65
CA LEU A 168 -7.87 13.31 -2.28
C LEU A 168 -6.63 13.77 -3.05
N ILE A 169 -6.78 14.21 -4.29
CA ILE A 169 -5.68 14.80 -5.07
C ILE A 169 -5.28 16.15 -4.46
N ILE A 170 -6.24 17.01 -4.12
CA ILE A 170 -5.96 18.28 -3.45
C ILE A 170 -5.28 18.06 -2.11
N ARG A 171 -5.72 17.07 -1.34
CA ARG A 171 -5.08 16.72 -0.06
C ARG A 171 -3.62 16.29 -0.24
N ARG A 172 -3.30 15.51 -1.29
CA ARG A 172 -1.91 15.15 -1.62
C ARG A 172 -1.07 16.36 -2.00
N LEU A 173 -1.64 17.27 -2.79
CA LEU A 173 -0.98 18.51 -3.17
C LEU A 173 -0.65 19.37 -1.94
N MET A 174 -1.63 19.57 -1.07
CA MET A 174 -1.45 20.33 0.18
C MET A 174 -0.45 19.63 1.11
N TYR A 175 -0.51 18.32 1.20
CA TYR A 175 0.46 17.54 1.98
C TYR A 175 1.89 17.71 1.45
N ALA A 176 2.11 17.65 0.14
CA ALA A 176 3.43 17.85 -0.45
C ALA A 176 3.99 19.27 -0.11
N LYS A 177 3.13 20.28 -0.11
CA LYS A 177 3.47 21.64 0.35
C LYS A 177 3.85 21.68 1.83
N GLU A 178 3.03 21.09 2.69
CA GLU A 178 3.26 21.05 4.13
C GLU A 178 4.53 20.27 4.48
N ALA A 179 4.74 19.12 3.85
CA ALA A 179 5.92 18.29 4.03
C ALA A 179 7.21 19.05 3.70
N PHE A 180 7.20 19.87 2.65
CA PHE A 180 8.34 20.69 2.27
C PHE A 180 8.82 21.61 3.41
N HIS A 181 7.89 22.17 4.20
CA HIS A 181 8.22 23.04 5.32
C HIS A 181 8.53 22.28 6.62
N GLN A 182 7.74 21.26 6.94
CA GLN A 182 7.83 20.56 8.24
C GLN A 182 9.08 19.69 8.38
N TYR A 183 9.55 19.07 7.30
CA TYR A 183 10.66 18.11 7.37
C TYR A 183 12.02 18.71 7.04
N LYS A 184 12.12 20.03 7.06
CA LYS A 184 13.33 20.73 6.64
C LYS A 184 13.79 20.34 5.23
N ILE A 185 12.85 19.84 4.41
CA ILE A 185 13.12 19.50 3.02
C ILE A 185 13.62 20.77 2.30
N LYS A 186 13.07 21.93 2.62
CA LYS A 186 13.51 23.24 2.11
C LYS A 186 14.99 23.53 2.34
N ASP A 187 15.57 22.99 3.42
CA ASP A 187 16.97 23.21 3.78
C ASP A 187 17.89 22.15 3.15
N GLN A 188 17.32 21.06 2.63
CA GLN A 188 18.03 19.93 2.03
C GLN A 188 17.85 19.86 0.52
N ILE A 189 16.76 20.40 -0.02
CA ILE A 189 16.42 20.32 -1.43
C ILE A 189 16.66 21.67 -2.10
N ASP A 190 17.69 21.70 -2.93
CA ASP A 190 17.96 22.74 -3.91
C ASP A 190 17.58 22.27 -5.33
N ASP A 191 17.82 23.11 -6.32
CA ASP A 191 17.56 22.79 -7.72
C ASP A 191 18.33 21.55 -8.18
N THR A 192 19.54 21.34 -7.67
CA THR A 192 20.41 20.20 -7.99
C THR A 192 19.79 18.89 -7.54
N ILE A 193 19.17 18.88 -6.34
CA ILE A 193 18.51 17.70 -5.82
C ILE A 193 17.24 17.37 -6.59
N HIS A 194 16.41 18.38 -6.93
CA HIS A 194 15.25 18.17 -7.79
C HIS A 194 15.65 17.59 -9.16
N GLU A 195 16.70 18.13 -9.79
CA GLU A 195 17.22 17.62 -11.04
C GLU A 195 17.71 16.17 -10.90
N LYS A 196 18.45 15.86 -9.84
CA LYS A 196 18.90 14.49 -9.55
C LYS A 196 17.73 13.52 -9.37
N ILE A 197 16.72 13.90 -8.59
CA ILE A 197 15.51 13.09 -8.40
C ILE A 197 14.85 12.80 -9.76
N ILE A 198 14.70 13.83 -10.60
CA ILE A 198 14.06 13.71 -11.90
C ILE A 198 14.87 12.78 -12.81
N ARG A 199 16.17 12.97 -12.92
CA ARG A 199 17.02 12.16 -13.79
C ARG A 199 17.13 10.70 -13.34
N THR A 200 16.99 10.44 -12.05
CA THR A 200 17.10 9.09 -11.49
C THR A 200 15.79 8.30 -11.59
N ASN A 201 14.64 8.96 -11.50
CA ASN A 201 13.37 8.26 -11.29
C ASN A 201 12.39 8.33 -12.47
N PHE A 202 12.72 9.07 -13.54
CA PHE A 202 11.77 9.25 -14.65
C PHE A 202 12.37 8.81 -15.98
N ASP A 203 11.59 8.12 -16.79
CA ASP A 203 11.99 7.65 -18.14
C ASP A 203 12.24 8.81 -19.11
N ASN A 204 11.55 9.94 -18.93
CA ASN A 204 11.70 11.13 -19.77
C ASN A 204 12.03 12.37 -18.93
N PRO A 205 13.25 12.44 -18.36
CA PRO A 205 13.63 13.48 -17.41
C PRO A 205 13.58 14.89 -18.02
N ASP A 206 13.93 15.07 -19.28
CA ASP A 206 13.94 16.41 -19.91
C ASP A 206 12.54 17.01 -20.05
N LYS A 207 11.53 16.18 -20.29
CA LYS A 207 10.12 16.61 -20.29
C LYS A 207 9.71 17.08 -18.89
N ILE A 208 10.06 16.32 -17.87
CA ILE A 208 9.74 16.65 -16.48
C ILE A 208 10.46 17.92 -16.01
N LEU A 209 11.74 18.05 -16.34
CA LEU A 209 12.52 19.26 -16.07
C LEU A 209 11.86 20.52 -16.66
N LYS A 210 11.38 20.46 -17.90
CA LYS A 210 10.66 21.57 -18.54
C LYS A 210 9.34 21.93 -17.82
N ILE A 211 8.67 20.95 -17.25
CA ILE A 211 7.43 21.18 -16.47
C ILE A 211 7.79 21.84 -15.14
N VAL A 212 8.74 21.30 -14.41
CA VAL A 212 9.15 21.77 -13.08
C VAL A 212 9.83 23.13 -13.16
N ALA A 213 10.54 23.44 -14.25
CA ALA A 213 11.16 24.74 -14.46
C ALA A 213 10.17 25.92 -14.57
N LYS A 214 8.88 25.66 -14.78
CA LYS A 214 7.85 26.69 -14.79
C LYS A 214 7.44 27.15 -13.38
N ALA A 215 7.84 26.41 -12.37
CA ALA A 215 7.56 26.75 -10.98
C ALA A 215 8.37 27.98 -10.53
N LYS A 216 7.74 28.79 -9.69
CA LYS A 216 8.29 30.07 -9.19
C LYS A 216 9.15 29.90 -7.93
N SER A 217 9.07 28.76 -7.27
CA SER A 217 9.80 28.47 -6.03
C SER A 217 10.14 26.98 -5.91
N ASN A 218 11.09 26.64 -5.03
CA ASN A 218 11.43 25.26 -4.74
C ASN A 218 10.27 24.48 -4.10
N GLU A 219 9.44 25.17 -3.31
CA GLU A 219 8.20 24.61 -2.78
C GLU A 219 7.25 24.20 -3.91
N GLU A 220 7.03 25.08 -4.89
CA GLU A 220 6.17 24.81 -6.03
C GLU A 220 6.75 23.69 -6.92
N LYS A 221 8.08 23.65 -7.13
CA LYS A 221 8.75 22.55 -7.81
C LYS A 221 8.49 21.22 -7.13
N HIS A 222 8.60 21.20 -5.79
CA HIS A 222 8.35 20.02 -4.98
C HIS A 222 6.89 19.56 -5.10
N MET A 223 5.94 20.48 -4.97
CA MET A 223 4.52 20.19 -5.12
C MET A 223 4.20 19.61 -6.51
N ILE A 224 4.71 20.21 -7.56
CA ILE A 224 4.52 19.73 -8.93
C ILE A 224 5.12 18.35 -9.09
N LEU A 225 6.38 18.17 -8.71
CA LEU A 225 7.13 16.92 -8.88
C LEU A 225 6.39 15.72 -8.27
N PHE A 226 5.93 15.83 -7.03
CA PHE A 226 5.30 14.72 -6.33
C PHE A 226 3.81 14.51 -6.67
N ASN A 227 3.24 15.39 -7.49
CA ASN A 227 1.87 15.24 -8.00
C ASN A 227 1.81 15.02 -9.52
N LEU A 228 2.95 14.75 -10.17
CA LEU A 228 2.97 14.34 -11.57
C LEU A 228 2.22 13.02 -11.77
N PRO A 229 1.54 12.83 -12.93
CA PRO A 229 0.90 11.56 -13.26
C PRO A 229 1.82 10.36 -13.14
N GLU A 230 3.10 10.53 -13.47
CA GLU A 230 4.15 9.50 -13.37
C GLU A 230 4.43 9.09 -11.92
N VAL A 231 4.27 10.00 -10.95
CA VAL A 231 4.42 9.72 -9.51
C VAL A 231 3.12 9.21 -8.89
N LEU A 232 1.98 9.66 -9.40
CA LEU A 232 0.68 9.21 -8.93
C LEU A 232 0.33 7.80 -9.42
N ARG A 233 1.03 7.32 -10.45
CA ARG A 233 0.84 5.99 -11.05
C ARG A 233 2.17 5.23 -11.03
N ALA A 234 2.18 4.07 -10.39
CA ALA A 234 3.32 3.17 -10.36
C ALA A 234 2.99 1.86 -11.08
#